data_1e200572a17d6d7ddc4d6c1c190a8f3e
#
_entry.id   1e200572a17d6d7ddc4d6c1c190a8f3e
#
_cell.length_a   1.000
_cell.length_b   1.000
_cell.length_c   1.000
_cell.angle_alpha   90.00
_cell.angle_beta   90.00
_cell.angle_gamma   90.00
#
_symmetry.space_group_name_H-M   'P 1'
#
loop_
_entity.id
_entity.type
_entity.pdbx_description
1 polymer ?
#
loop_
_entity_poly.entity_id
_entity_poly.type
_entity_poly.pdbx_seq_one_letter_code
_entity_poly.pdbx_strand_id
1 'polypeptide(L)'
;VRRRRALLLVVAAVIAGAGVAYELGLMLLGTVTVGSTERANAVVLGAAMFGMGVGATTGGRLARRPVTAFVGVECLLAVMGAASAPILYWTWASLDAFWGPLLAVAFVLGACIGAEMPLLAALNDRLAEQKAATVVAAFTAADYFGALVGAVAFGFVIRPWLGLVDGTIVVAVVNVAMAAAVAVIVPSRRTGMVVVTVAAASVGLILVAASADRVTDNGRQRLYRDPIVARRESAIQEIIVTRRVHPG
;
A
#
# COMPACT_ATOMS: atom_id res chain seq x y z
N VAL A 1 18.42 15.89 -18.29
CA VAL A 1 17.74 16.44 -17.12
C VAL A 1 16.23 16.42 -17.32
N ARG A 2 15.68 17.07 -18.34
CA ARG A 2 14.24 17.22 -18.60
C ARG A 2 13.50 15.87 -18.65
N ARG A 3 14.05 14.85 -19.34
CA ARG A 3 13.48 13.50 -19.42
C ARG A 3 13.44 12.80 -18.06
N ARG A 4 14.53 12.87 -17.27
CA ARG A 4 14.58 12.24 -15.94
C ARG A 4 13.56 12.85 -14.99
N ARG A 5 13.35 14.16 -15.04
CA ARG A 5 12.33 14.85 -14.25
C ARG A 5 10.90 14.40 -14.65
N ALA A 6 10.62 14.33 -15.95
CA ALA A 6 9.32 13.83 -16.42
C ALA A 6 9.07 12.40 -15.92
N LEU A 7 10.09 11.55 -15.91
CA LEU A 7 9.97 10.20 -15.34
C LEU A 7 9.71 10.20 -13.83
N LEU A 8 10.33 11.13 -13.06
CA LEU A 8 10.01 11.25 -11.62
C LEU A 8 8.57 11.71 -11.37
N LEU A 9 8.01 12.59 -12.22
CA LEU A 9 6.59 12.96 -12.12
C LEU A 9 5.66 11.79 -12.42
N VAL A 10 6.02 10.95 -13.41
CA VAL A 10 5.27 9.70 -13.68
C VAL A 10 5.37 8.75 -12.48
N VAL A 11 6.55 8.58 -11.89
CA VAL A 11 6.71 7.78 -10.67
C VAL A 11 5.81 8.33 -9.56
N ALA A 12 5.83 9.65 -9.32
CA ALA A 12 4.98 10.29 -8.31
C ALA A 12 3.49 9.99 -8.53
N ALA A 13 3.00 10.11 -9.76
CA ALA A 13 1.61 9.80 -10.07
C ALA A 13 1.29 8.31 -9.84
N VAL A 14 2.18 7.40 -10.21
CA VAL A 14 1.94 5.95 -10.05
C VAL A 14 1.92 5.55 -8.58
N ILE A 15 2.88 6.04 -7.77
CA ILE A 15 2.93 5.70 -6.33
C ILE A 15 1.76 6.32 -5.56
N ALA A 16 1.33 7.53 -5.91
CA ALA A 16 0.13 8.14 -5.34
C ALA A 16 -1.11 7.30 -5.60
N GLY A 17 -1.26 6.79 -6.82
CA GLY A 17 -2.34 5.86 -7.16
C GLY A 17 -2.28 4.55 -6.36
N ALA A 18 -1.08 4.03 -6.14
CA ALA A 18 -0.87 2.84 -5.30
C ALA A 18 -1.20 3.11 -3.83
N GLY A 19 -0.82 4.26 -3.29
CA GLY A 19 -1.14 4.68 -1.92
C GLY A 19 -2.66 4.70 -1.68
N VAL A 20 -3.40 5.36 -2.56
CA VAL A 20 -4.88 5.39 -2.49
C VAL A 20 -5.49 4.00 -2.63
N ALA A 21 -4.94 3.14 -3.49
CA ALA A 21 -5.41 1.77 -3.64
C ALA A 21 -5.29 0.98 -2.32
N TYR A 22 -4.20 1.14 -1.57
CA TYR A 22 -4.06 0.52 -0.25
C TYR A 22 -5.04 1.07 0.78
N GLU A 23 -5.26 2.39 0.82
CA GLU A 23 -6.24 2.99 1.72
C GLU A 23 -7.65 2.48 1.45
N LEU A 24 -8.06 2.45 0.18
CA LEU A 24 -9.35 1.88 -0.23
C LEU A 24 -9.45 0.39 0.11
N GLY A 25 -8.37 -0.36 -0.06
CA GLY A 25 -8.28 -1.77 0.33
C GLY A 25 -8.51 -1.97 1.83
N LEU A 26 -7.88 -1.15 2.69
CA LEU A 26 -8.08 -1.20 4.14
C LEU A 26 -9.50 -0.81 4.56
N MET A 27 -10.07 0.23 3.95
CA MET A 27 -11.47 0.64 4.21
C MET A 27 -12.44 -0.48 3.87
N LEU A 28 -12.23 -1.11 2.72
CA LEU A 28 -13.03 -2.23 2.28
C LEU A 28 -12.90 -3.42 3.20
N LEU A 29 -11.66 -3.77 3.59
CA LEU A 29 -11.41 -4.88 4.51
C LEU A 29 -12.11 -4.64 5.85
N GLY A 30 -12.03 -3.43 6.39
CA GLY A 30 -12.74 -3.06 7.60
C GLY A 30 -14.26 -3.21 7.47
N THR A 31 -14.81 -2.81 6.34
CA THR A 31 -16.25 -2.95 6.05
C THR A 31 -16.69 -4.41 5.98
N VAL A 32 -15.94 -5.23 5.24
CA VAL A 32 -16.27 -6.66 5.03
C VAL A 32 -16.12 -7.47 6.32
N THR A 33 -15.11 -7.16 7.13
CA THR A 33 -14.82 -7.94 8.34
C THR A 33 -15.69 -7.56 9.54
N VAL A 34 -15.91 -6.28 9.78
CA VAL A 34 -16.60 -5.79 11.00
C VAL A 34 -18.02 -5.31 10.71
N GLY A 35 -18.39 -5.16 9.44
CA GLY A 35 -19.72 -4.69 9.04
C GLY A 35 -20.01 -3.22 9.35
N SER A 36 -19.04 -2.44 9.82
CA SER A 36 -19.18 -1.03 10.19
C SER A 36 -18.36 -0.13 9.26
N THR A 37 -18.95 0.24 8.14
CA THR A 37 -18.30 1.09 7.11
C THR A 37 -17.79 2.42 7.67
N GLU A 38 -18.61 3.15 8.41
CA GLU A 38 -18.26 4.47 8.94
C GLU A 38 -17.10 4.42 9.92
N ARG A 39 -17.14 3.48 10.87
CA ARG A 39 -16.08 3.32 11.88
C ARG A 39 -14.76 2.88 11.25
N ALA A 40 -14.81 1.90 10.34
CA ALA A 40 -13.63 1.43 9.65
C ALA A 40 -12.98 2.55 8.82
N ASN A 41 -13.78 3.30 8.05
CA ASN A 41 -13.30 4.43 7.27
C ASN A 41 -12.71 5.53 8.16
N ALA A 42 -13.34 5.87 9.28
CA ALA A 42 -12.84 6.87 10.20
C ALA A 42 -11.48 6.45 10.82
N VAL A 43 -11.33 5.17 11.20
CA VAL A 43 -10.06 4.65 11.75
C VAL A 43 -8.97 4.67 10.68
N VAL A 44 -9.25 4.18 9.48
CA VAL A 44 -8.27 4.13 8.38
C VAL A 44 -7.84 5.53 7.99
N LEU A 45 -8.78 6.44 7.70
CA LEU A 45 -8.46 7.82 7.32
C LEU A 45 -7.71 8.55 8.43
N GLY A 46 -8.20 8.50 9.66
CA GLY A 46 -7.56 9.19 10.78
C GLY A 46 -6.14 8.70 11.04
N ALA A 47 -5.94 7.38 11.06
CA ALA A 47 -4.62 6.78 11.27
C ALA A 47 -3.67 7.05 10.10
N ALA A 48 -4.14 6.93 8.85
CA ALA A 48 -3.34 7.20 7.66
C ALA A 48 -2.93 8.68 7.61
N MET A 49 -3.85 9.62 7.80
CA MET A 49 -3.55 11.06 7.80
C MET A 49 -2.56 11.44 8.91
N PHE A 50 -2.73 10.90 10.12
CA PHE A 50 -1.75 11.08 11.18
C PHE A 50 -0.39 10.49 10.81
N GLY A 51 -0.38 9.29 10.25
CA GLY A 51 0.81 8.65 9.69
C GLY A 51 1.49 9.52 8.63
N MET A 52 0.73 10.07 7.68
CA MET A 52 1.26 10.98 6.64
C MET A 52 1.96 12.20 7.25
N GLY A 53 1.40 12.79 8.29
CA GLY A 53 2.04 13.89 9.02
C GLY A 53 3.39 13.49 9.62
N VAL A 54 3.45 12.34 10.29
CA VAL A 54 4.69 11.77 10.85
C VAL A 54 5.67 11.41 9.73
N GLY A 55 5.18 10.81 8.65
CA GLY A 55 5.96 10.45 7.46
C GLY A 55 6.60 11.65 6.78
N ALA A 56 5.86 12.74 6.60
CA ALA A 56 6.36 13.96 6.01
C ALA A 56 7.53 14.56 6.81
N THR A 57 7.42 14.58 8.14
CA THR A 57 8.50 15.09 9.01
C THR A 57 9.73 14.17 9.01
N THR A 58 9.53 12.86 9.05
CA THR A 58 10.62 11.87 9.03
C THR A 58 11.26 11.78 7.65
N GLY A 59 10.48 11.83 6.58
CA GLY A 59 10.96 11.88 5.19
C GLY A 59 11.91 13.04 4.93
N GLY A 60 11.62 14.21 5.49
CA GLY A 60 12.52 15.36 5.45
C GLY A 60 13.90 15.08 6.07
N ARG A 61 13.95 14.34 7.20
CA ARG A 61 15.22 13.92 7.82
C ARG A 61 15.96 12.86 6.99
N LEU A 62 15.22 11.95 6.37
CA LEU A 62 15.75 10.91 5.49
C LEU A 62 16.23 11.44 4.13
N ALA A 63 15.82 12.64 3.73
CA ALA A 63 16.19 13.31 2.48
C ALA A 63 17.69 13.53 2.29
N ARG A 64 18.51 13.37 3.34
CA ARG A 64 19.98 13.34 3.23
C ARG A 64 20.49 12.24 2.30
N ARG A 65 19.73 11.15 2.14
CA ARG A 65 20.03 10.02 1.25
C ARG A 65 18.80 9.65 0.44
N PRO A 66 18.30 10.52 -0.42
CA PRO A 66 16.95 10.44 -0.95
C PRO A 66 16.69 9.16 -1.76
N VAL A 67 17.65 8.67 -2.56
CA VAL A 67 17.45 7.43 -3.35
C VAL A 67 17.28 6.23 -2.44
N THR A 68 18.18 6.04 -1.47
CA THR A 68 18.12 4.88 -0.56
C THR A 68 16.89 4.95 0.34
N ALA A 69 16.53 6.16 0.79
CA ALA A 69 15.37 6.37 1.65
C ALA A 69 14.08 6.14 0.87
N PHE A 70 13.96 6.69 -0.33
CA PHE A 70 12.80 6.49 -1.20
C PHE A 70 12.58 4.99 -1.51
N VAL A 71 13.64 4.30 -1.97
CA VAL A 71 13.56 2.86 -2.23
C VAL A 71 13.17 2.07 -0.98
N GLY A 72 13.71 2.43 0.19
CA GLY A 72 13.32 1.78 1.45
C GLY A 72 11.87 2.00 1.82
N VAL A 73 11.35 3.22 1.65
CA VAL A 73 9.95 3.57 1.93
C VAL A 73 9.01 2.83 0.98
N GLU A 74 9.28 2.86 -0.33
CA GLU A 74 8.46 2.17 -1.33
C GLU A 74 8.45 0.64 -1.14
N CYS A 75 9.61 0.06 -0.82
CA CYS A 75 9.69 -1.37 -0.52
C CYS A 75 8.93 -1.75 0.76
N LEU A 76 9.00 -0.91 1.80
CA LEU A 76 8.22 -1.11 3.03
C LEU A 76 6.72 -0.97 2.75
N LEU A 77 6.32 0.08 2.02
CA LEU A 77 4.93 0.31 1.62
C LEU A 77 4.38 -0.89 0.83
N ALA A 78 5.16 -1.41 -0.13
CA ALA A 78 4.79 -2.56 -0.93
C ALA A 78 4.55 -3.82 -0.08
N VAL A 79 5.52 -4.18 0.78
CA VAL A 79 5.42 -5.39 1.61
C VAL A 79 4.28 -5.25 2.62
N MET A 80 4.16 -4.11 3.30
CA MET A 80 3.10 -3.86 4.28
C MET A 80 1.72 -3.79 3.62
N GLY A 81 1.61 -3.18 2.44
CA GLY A 81 0.37 -3.10 1.67
C GLY A 81 -0.11 -4.47 1.24
N ALA A 82 0.77 -5.30 0.66
CA ALA A 82 0.44 -6.68 0.27
C ALA A 82 0.08 -7.55 1.49
N ALA A 83 0.80 -7.40 2.62
CA ALA A 83 0.58 -8.17 3.82
C ALA A 83 -0.62 -7.68 4.66
N SER A 84 -1.21 -6.51 4.36
CA SER A 84 -2.25 -5.89 5.16
C SER A 84 -3.46 -6.80 5.38
N ALA A 85 -4.02 -7.37 4.31
CA ALA A 85 -5.17 -8.26 4.41
C ALA A 85 -4.84 -9.57 5.16
N PRO A 86 -3.77 -10.32 4.84
CA PRO A 86 -3.36 -11.49 5.62
C PRO A 86 -3.13 -11.17 7.11
N ILE A 87 -2.46 -10.06 7.44
CA ILE A 87 -2.21 -9.65 8.83
C ILE A 87 -3.53 -9.44 9.57
N LEU A 88 -4.46 -8.67 8.98
CA LEU A 88 -5.72 -8.33 9.63
C LEU A 88 -6.64 -9.55 9.81
N TYR A 89 -6.72 -10.44 8.83
CA TYR A 89 -7.44 -11.71 8.98
C TYR A 89 -6.83 -12.60 10.07
N TRP A 90 -5.50 -12.70 10.09
CA TRP A 90 -4.80 -13.51 11.09
C TRP A 90 -4.98 -12.95 12.51
N THR A 91 -4.78 -11.65 12.72
CA THR A 91 -4.91 -11.02 14.03
C THR A 91 -6.34 -11.09 14.55
N TRP A 92 -7.32 -10.89 13.67
CA TRP A 92 -8.72 -11.03 14.07
C TRP A 92 -9.05 -12.46 14.46
N ALA A 93 -8.71 -13.44 13.63
CA ALA A 93 -9.05 -14.83 13.85
C ALA A 93 -8.27 -15.51 15.00
N SER A 94 -7.04 -15.04 15.29
CA SER A 94 -6.16 -15.68 16.28
C SER A 94 -6.08 -14.96 17.62
N LEU A 95 -6.26 -13.62 17.61
CA LEU A 95 -6.09 -12.76 18.78
C LEU A 95 -7.39 -12.03 19.16
N ASP A 96 -8.47 -12.22 18.41
CA ASP A 96 -9.73 -11.44 18.53
C ASP A 96 -9.48 -9.92 18.49
N ALA A 97 -8.44 -9.53 17.78
CA ALA A 97 -7.97 -8.15 17.70
C ALA A 97 -8.03 -7.66 16.25
N PHE A 98 -8.93 -6.72 15.99
CA PHE A 98 -9.08 -6.11 14.65
C PHE A 98 -8.70 -4.63 14.62
N TRP A 99 -9.25 -3.83 15.54
CA TRP A 99 -9.11 -2.36 15.50
C TRP A 99 -7.69 -1.87 15.71
N GLY A 100 -6.95 -2.45 16.66
CA GLY A 100 -5.56 -2.10 16.93
C GLY A 100 -4.65 -2.38 15.73
N PRO A 101 -4.64 -3.60 15.17
CA PRO A 101 -3.92 -3.93 13.95
C PRO A 101 -4.33 -3.08 12.74
N LEU A 102 -5.63 -2.81 12.53
CA LEU A 102 -6.10 -1.93 11.46
C LEU A 102 -5.50 -0.52 11.58
N LEU A 103 -5.57 0.06 12.78
CA LEU A 103 -4.98 1.37 13.07
C LEU A 103 -3.47 1.38 12.84
N ALA A 104 -2.77 0.34 13.29
CA ALA A 104 -1.31 0.24 13.13
C ALA A 104 -0.91 0.11 11.65
N VAL A 105 -1.59 -0.73 10.87
CA VAL A 105 -1.33 -0.90 9.44
C VAL A 105 -1.63 0.40 8.69
N ALA A 106 -2.79 1.03 8.93
CA ALA A 106 -3.16 2.30 8.29
C ALA A 106 -2.14 3.41 8.63
N PHE A 107 -1.69 3.49 9.89
CA PHE A 107 -0.66 4.44 10.31
C PHE A 107 0.67 4.20 9.58
N VAL A 108 1.15 2.96 9.49
CA VAL A 108 2.41 2.64 8.83
C VAL A 108 2.34 2.94 7.33
N LEU A 109 1.25 2.55 6.65
CA LEU A 109 1.06 2.88 5.23
C LEU A 109 1.00 4.41 5.03
N GLY A 110 0.24 5.12 5.86
CA GLY A 110 0.19 6.58 5.83
C GLY A 110 1.56 7.22 6.06
N ALA A 111 2.37 6.69 6.99
CA ALA A 111 3.71 7.22 7.23
C ALA A 111 4.65 7.01 6.04
N CYS A 112 4.54 5.88 5.33
CA CYS A 112 5.28 5.67 4.08
C CYS A 112 4.83 6.67 3.00
N ILE A 113 3.53 6.80 2.75
CA ILE A 113 2.95 7.73 1.78
C ILE A 113 3.36 9.17 2.09
N GLY A 114 3.25 9.59 3.35
CA GLY A 114 3.65 10.95 3.77
C GLY A 114 5.14 11.25 3.57
N ALA A 115 6.01 10.24 3.63
CA ALA A 115 7.44 10.41 3.39
C ALA A 115 7.80 10.58 1.90
N GLU A 116 6.94 10.21 0.97
CA GLU A 116 7.21 10.25 -0.47
C GLU A 116 7.47 11.67 -0.98
N MET A 117 6.62 12.64 -0.62
CA MET A 117 6.71 14.00 -1.15
C MET A 117 8.04 14.70 -0.81
N PRO A 118 8.54 14.74 0.45
CA PRO A 118 9.84 15.31 0.74
C PRO A 118 11.00 14.55 0.09
N LEU A 119 10.88 13.24 -0.08
CA LEU A 119 11.89 12.44 -0.77
C LEU A 119 11.90 12.69 -2.27
N LEU A 120 10.74 12.82 -2.92
CA LEU A 120 10.62 13.18 -4.33
C LEU A 120 11.17 14.58 -4.61
N ALA A 121 10.90 15.55 -3.73
CA ALA A 121 11.48 16.88 -3.82
C ALA A 121 13.03 16.81 -3.76
N ALA A 122 13.58 16.08 -2.79
CA ALA A 122 15.03 15.90 -2.67
C ALA A 122 15.67 15.11 -3.83
N LEU A 123 14.92 14.17 -4.45
CA LEU A 123 15.34 13.49 -5.68
C LEU A 123 15.38 14.44 -6.87
N ASN A 124 14.37 15.32 -7.00
CA ASN A 124 14.34 16.33 -8.04
C ASN A 124 15.51 17.33 -7.92
N ASP A 125 15.84 17.77 -6.70
CA ASP A 125 16.95 18.72 -6.46
C ASP A 125 18.31 18.14 -6.88
N ARG A 126 18.47 16.83 -6.84
CA ARG A 126 19.66 16.15 -7.39
C ARG A 126 19.75 16.19 -8.92
N LEU A 127 18.63 16.37 -9.61
CA LEU A 127 18.59 16.42 -11.07
C LEU A 127 18.70 17.84 -11.61
N ALA A 128 18.12 18.82 -10.94
CA ALA A 128 18.11 20.22 -11.36
C ALA A 128 17.72 21.15 -10.20
N GLU A 129 18.44 22.25 -10.07
CA GLU A 129 18.02 23.34 -9.19
C GLU A 129 16.79 24.05 -9.78
N GLN A 130 15.73 24.13 -9.02
CA GLN A 130 14.50 24.81 -9.38
C GLN A 130 13.90 25.52 -8.17
N LYS A 131 13.01 26.49 -8.42
CA LYS A 131 12.24 27.13 -7.35
C LYS A 131 11.38 26.08 -6.64
N ALA A 132 11.53 25.95 -5.34
CA ALA A 132 10.81 24.97 -4.50
C ALA A 132 9.30 24.97 -4.76
N ALA A 133 8.68 26.15 -4.90
CA ALA A 133 7.25 26.27 -5.18
C ALA A 133 6.85 25.58 -6.51
N THR A 134 7.66 25.69 -7.56
CA THR A 134 7.38 25.05 -8.85
C THR A 134 7.51 23.52 -8.77
N VAL A 135 8.48 23.04 -7.99
CA VAL A 135 8.67 21.60 -7.74
C VAL A 135 7.49 21.02 -6.99
N VAL A 136 7.13 21.64 -5.87
CA VAL A 136 6.00 21.22 -5.04
C VAL A 136 4.71 21.22 -5.86
N ALA A 137 4.40 22.29 -6.59
CA ALA A 137 3.18 22.36 -7.40
C ALA A 137 3.12 21.24 -8.45
N ALA A 138 4.24 20.94 -9.13
CA ALA A 138 4.27 19.90 -10.15
C ALA A 138 4.09 18.49 -9.57
N PHE A 139 4.74 18.18 -8.44
CA PHE A 139 4.59 16.89 -7.77
C PHE A 139 3.20 16.73 -7.13
N THR A 140 2.64 17.79 -6.51
CA THR A 140 1.27 17.77 -5.99
C THR A 140 0.24 17.54 -7.09
N ALA A 141 0.42 18.16 -8.27
CA ALA A 141 -0.47 17.93 -9.41
C ALA A 141 -0.37 16.47 -9.92
N ALA A 142 0.85 15.93 -9.99
CA ALA A 142 1.07 14.52 -10.36
C ALA A 142 0.46 13.56 -9.33
N ASP A 143 0.61 13.85 -8.05
CA ASP A 143 0.05 13.12 -6.93
C ASP A 143 -1.49 13.05 -7.01
N TYR A 144 -2.17 14.18 -7.10
CA TYR A 144 -3.63 14.19 -7.21
C TYR A 144 -4.16 13.51 -8.48
N PHE A 145 -3.47 13.67 -9.60
CA PHE A 145 -3.83 12.98 -10.83
C PHE A 145 -3.66 11.45 -10.66
N GLY A 146 -2.53 11.03 -10.08
CA GLY A 146 -2.24 9.63 -9.79
C GLY A 146 -3.25 9.03 -8.81
N ALA A 147 -3.58 9.75 -7.74
CA ALA A 147 -4.59 9.37 -6.76
C ALA A 147 -5.96 9.12 -7.41
N LEU A 148 -6.41 10.02 -8.29
CA LEU A 148 -7.65 9.85 -9.04
C LEU A 148 -7.61 8.59 -9.92
N VAL A 149 -6.55 8.43 -10.72
CA VAL A 149 -6.39 7.27 -11.61
C VAL A 149 -6.32 5.98 -10.81
N GLY A 150 -5.56 5.97 -9.71
CA GLY A 150 -5.43 4.81 -8.81
C GLY A 150 -6.74 4.43 -8.15
N ALA A 151 -7.52 5.40 -7.66
CA ALA A 151 -8.84 5.16 -7.08
C ALA A 151 -9.80 4.52 -8.09
N VAL A 152 -9.86 5.08 -9.31
CA VAL A 152 -10.70 4.54 -10.39
C VAL A 152 -10.20 3.14 -10.81
N ALA A 153 -8.90 2.97 -11.00
CA ALA A 153 -8.33 1.68 -11.37
C ALA A 153 -8.59 0.61 -10.30
N PHE A 154 -8.41 0.95 -9.02
CA PHE A 154 -8.68 0.02 -7.93
C PHE A 154 -10.15 -0.37 -7.85
N GLY A 155 -11.06 0.62 -7.85
CA GLY A 155 -12.49 0.37 -7.69
C GLY A 155 -13.15 -0.34 -8.87
N PHE A 156 -12.74 -0.02 -10.11
CA PHE A 156 -13.42 -0.49 -11.32
C PHE A 156 -12.68 -1.60 -12.08
N VAL A 157 -11.37 -1.79 -11.83
CA VAL A 157 -10.56 -2.76 -12.55
C VAL A 157 -9.92 -3.76 -11.59
N ILE A 158 -9.05 -3.30 -10.69
CA ILE A 158 -8.21 -4.19 -9.89
C ILE A 158 -9.09 -5.06 -8.99
N ARG A 159 -9.92 -4.46 -8.17
CA ARG A 159 -10.77 -5.18 -7.23
C ARG A 159 -11.79 -6.12 -7.90
N PRO A 160 -12.56 -5.70 -8.94
CA PRO A 160 -13.54 -6.60 -9.57
C PRO A 160 -12.93 -7.80 -10.28
N TRP A 161 -11.69 -7.70 -10.76
CA TRP A 161 -11.04 -8.74 -11.55
C TRP A 161 -10.10 -9.61 -10.74
N LEU A 162 -9.42 -9.05 -9.75
CA LEU A 162 -8.40 -9.74 -8.95
C LEU A 162 -8.84 -9.99 -7.50
N GLY A 163 -9.90 -9.30 -7.04
CA GLY A 163 -10.26 -9.30 -5.63
C GLY A 163 -9.36 -8.39 -4.79
N LEU A 164 -9.53 -8.47 -3.47
CA LEU A 164 -8.81 -7.58 -2.55
C LEU A 164 -7.35 -8.01 -2.36
N VAL A 165 -7.11 -9.29 -2.10
CA VAL A 165 -5.77 -9.79 -1.74
C VAL A 165 -4.82 -9.72 -2.94
N ASP A 166 -5.20 -10.31 -4.07
CA ASP A 166 -4.36 -10.28 -5.28
C ASP A 166 -4.21 -8.87 -5.82
N GLY A 167 -5.26 -8.05 -5.70
CA GLY A 167 -5.23 -6.63 -6.07
C GLY A 167 -4.16 -5.85 -5.31
N THR A 168 -4.04 -6.03 -3.99
CA THR A 168 -3.01 -5.37 -3.19
C THR A 168 -1.60 -5.89 -3.49
N ILE A 169 -1.46 -7.17 -3.84
CA ILE A 169 -0.18 -7.75 -4.29
C ILE A 169 0.26 -7.12 -5.63
N VAL A 170 -0.65 -6.98 -6.59
CA VAL A 170 -0.34 -6.33 -7.87
C VAL A 170 0.09 -4.88 -7.66
N VAL A 171 -0.61 -4.13 -6.82
CA VAL A 171 -0.22 -2.75 -6.43
C VAL A 171 1.18 -2.75 -5.80
N ALA A 172 1.50 -3.73 -4.94
CA ALA A 172 2.82 -3.84 -4.31
C ALA A 172 3.95 -4.11 -5.33
N VAL A 173 3.69 -4.93 -6.34
CA VAL A 173 4.65 -5.15 -7.44
C VAL A 173 4.92 -3.85 -8.19
N VAL A 174 3.89 -3.04 -8.43
CA VAL A 174 4.04 -1.71 -9.05
C VAL A 174 4.92 -0.80 -8.20
N ASN A 175 4.74 -0.76 -6.87
CA ASN A 175 5.59 0.05 -5.98
C ASN A 175 7.06 -0.39 -6.02
N VAL A 176 7.34 -1.69 -5.96
CA VAL A 176 8.71 -2.20 -6.09
C VAL A 176 9.31 -1.84 -7.45
N ALA A 177 8.52 -1.89 -8.52
CA ALA A 177 8.96 -1.47 -9.85
C ALA A 177 9.27 0.04 -9.88
N MET A 178 8.49 0.88 -9.21
CA MET A 178 8.74 2.32 -9.10
C MET A 178 9.99 2.61 -8.25
N ALA A 179 10.21 1.86 -7.16
CA ALA A 179 11.44 1.93 -6.38
C ALA A 179 12.68 1.62 -7.23
N ALA A 180 12.62 0.56 -8.02
CA ALA A 180 13.69 0.18 -8.95
C ALA A 180 13.88 1.23 -10.06
N ALA A 181 12.79 1.79 -10.61
CA ALA A 181 12.86 2.84 -11.61
C ALA A 181 13.59 4.09 -11.10
N VAL A 182 13.30 4.54 -9.87
CA VAL A 182 14.00 5.68 -9.25
C VAL A 182 15.49 5.38 -9.09
N ALA A 183 15.86 4.16 -8.72
CA ALA A 183 17.26 3.77 -8.60
C ALA A 183 18.03 3.87 -9.92
N VAL A 184 17.35 3.64 -11.04
CA VAL A 184 17.91 3.81 -12.40
C VAL A 184 17.92 5.27 -12.85
N ILE A 185 16.86 6.03 -12.55
CA ILE A 185 16.71 7.45 -12.96
C ILE A 185 17.72 8.34 -12.24
N VAL A 186 17.93 8.12 -10.93
CA VAL A 186 18.77 8.96 -10.08
C VAL A 186 19.97 8.15 -9.57
N PRO A 187 21.18 8.46 -10.02
CA PRO A 187 22.38 7.73 -9.60
C PRO A 187 22.59 7.77 -8.08
N SER A 188 22.94 6.62 -7.50
CA SER A 188 23.26 6.48 -6.08
C SER A 188 24.65 5.93 -5.86
N ARG A 189 25.38 6.49 -4.88
CA ARG A 189 26.67 5.91 -4.46
C ARG A 189 26.53 4.58 -3.70
N ARG A 190 25.29 4.22 -3.32
CA ARG A 190 24.96 3.03 -2.54
C ARG A 190 24.11 2.03 -3.33
N THR A 191 24.48 1.82 -4.59
CA THR A 191 23.74 0.92 -5.50
C THR A 191 23.58 -0.48 -4.91
N GLY A 192 24.60 -1.02 -4.24
CA GLY A 192 24.52 -2.33 -3.58
C GLY A 192 23.41 -2.40 -2.52
N MET A 193 23.28 -1.37 -1.67
CA MET A 193 22.22 -1.31 -0.66
C MET A 193 20.83 -1.24 -1.33
N VAL A 194 20.70 -0.44 -2.37
CA VAL A 194 19.44 -0.31 -3.14
C VAL A 194 19.03 -1.66 -3.75
N VAL A 195 19.97 -2.36 -4.39
CA VAL A 195 19.72 -3.68 -4.97
C VAL A 195 19.31 -4.70 -3.90
N VAL A 196 19.99 -4.73 -2.76
CA VAL A 196 19.64 -5.61 -1.65
C VAL A 196 18.25 -5.30 -1.11
N THR A 197 17.89 -4.01 -0.95
CA THR A 197 16.56 -3.61 -0.47
C THR A 197 15.45 -4.04 -1.44
N VAL A 198 15.61 -3.80 -2.74
CA VAL A 198 14.65 -4.23 -3.76
C VAL A 198 14.54 -5.74 -3.82
N ALA A 199 15.66 -6.46 -3.79
CA ALA A 199 15.66 -7.93 -3.77
C ALA A 199 14.96 -8.49 -2.54
N ALA A 200 15.25 -7.95 -1.34
CA ALA A 200 14.59 -8.36 -0.11
C ALA A 200 13.07 -8.10 -0.14
N ALA A 201 12.65 -6.96 -0.65
CA ALA A 201 11.23 -6.65 -0.83
C ALA A 201 10.57 -7.60 -1.83
N SER A 202 11.23 -7.91 -2.95
CA SER A 202 10.72 -8.87 -3.94
C SER A 202 10.55 -10.26 -3.33
N VAL A 203 11.52 -10.74 -2.55
CA VAL A 203 11.41 -12.01 -1.81
C VAL A 203 10.25 -11.93 -0.81
N GLY A 204 10.14 -10.83 -0.04
CA GLY A 204 9.03 -10.61 0.87
C GLY A 204 7.67 -10.68 0.18
N LEU A 205 7.52 -10.05 -0.99
CA LEU A 205 6.29 -10.11 -1.79
C LEU A 205 5.98 -11.53 -2.28
N ILE A 206 7.00 -12.28 -2.72
CA ILE A 206 6.82 -13.68 -3.13
C ILE A 206 6.31 -14.52 -1.94
N LEU A 207 6.88 -14.33 -0.76
CA LEU A 207 6.46 -15.04 0.45
C LEU A 207 5.03 -14.65 0.87
N VAL A 208 4.68 -13.36 0.80
CA VAL A 208 3.33 -12.89 1.06
C VAL A 208 2.36 -13.52 0.04
N ALA A 209 2.65 -13.44 -1.25
CA ALA A 209 1.80 -13.99 -2.30
C ALA A 209 1.61 -15.51 -2.13
N ALA A 210 2.69 -16.25 -1.84
CA ALA A 210 2.61 -17.70 -1.64
C ALA A 210 1.85 -18.13 -0.38
N SER A 211 1.70 -17.26 0.61
CA SER A 211 1.05 -17.55 1.88
C SER A 211 -0.32 -16.86 2.04
N ALA A 212 -0.60 -15.83 1.25
CA ALA A 212 -1.77 -14.98 1.42
C ALA A 212 -3.10 -15.75 1.42
N ASP A 213 -3.31 -16.63 0.46
CA ASP A 213 -4.53 -17.43 0.36
C ASP A 213 -4.71 -18.32 1.61
N ARG A 214 -3.64 -19.05 1.98
CA ARG A 214 -3.70 -19.94 3.16
C ARG A 214 -4.00 -19.18 4.44
N VAL A 215 -3.33 -18.05 4.65
CA VAL A 215 -3.52 -17.23 5.86
C VAL A 215 -4.92 -16.62 5.88
N THR A 216 -5.37 -16.10 4.74
CA THR A 216 -6.66 -15.44 4.62
C THR A 216 -7.82 -16.45 4.75
N ASP A 217 -7.72 -17.59 4.07
CA ASP A 217 -8.77 -18.62 4.13
C ASP A 217 -8.83 -19.29 5.51
N ASN A 218 -7.69 -19.58 6.14
CA ASN A 218 -7.65 -20.07 7.52
C ASN A 218 -8.19 -19.01 8.50
N GLY A 219 -7.87 -17.73 8.30
CA GLY A 219 -8.41 -16.64 9.10
C GLY A 219 -9.93 -16.56 8.96
N ARG A 220 -10.44 -16.57 7.73
CA ARG A 220 -11.89 -16.58 7.46
C ARG A 220 -12.60 -17.78 8.06
N GLN A 221 -12.04 -18.99 7.88
CA GLN A 221 -12.66 -20.21 8.41
C GLN A 221 -12.86 -20.15 9.93
N ARG A 222 -11.94 -19.52 10.67
CA ARG A 222 -12.06 -19.38 12.13
C ARG A 222 -13.19 -18.44 12.57
N LEU A 223 -13.65 -17.56 11.68
CA LEU A 223 -14.77 -16.65 11.93
C LEU A 223 -16.14 -17.33 11.82
N TYR A 224 -16.19 -18.53 11.23
CA TYR A 224 -17.42 -19.31 11.04
C TYR A 224 -17.32 -20.62 11.79
N ARG A 225 -18.40 -21.00 12.50
CA ARG A 225 -18.48 -22.28 13.21
C ARG A 225 -18.52 -23.47 12.25
N ASP A 226 -19.21 -23.27 11.13
CA ASP A 226 -19.42 -24.30 10.13
C ASP A 226 -18.41 -24.16 8.97
N PRO A 227 -18.00 -25.26 8.33
CA PRO A 227 -17.03 -25.20 7.23
C PRO A 227 -17.57 -24.40 6.05
N ILE A 228 -16.73 -23.50 5.53
CA ILE A 228 -17.00 -22.74 4.32
C ILE A 228 -16.93 -23.71 3.14
N VAL A 229 -18.02 -23.84 2.37
CA VAL A 229 -18.09 -24.74 1.22
C VAL A 229 -18.08 -24.01 -0.12
N ALA A 230 -18.44 -22.72 -0.14
CA ALA A 230 -18.35 -21.89 -1.33
C ALA A 230 -18.13 -20.43 -0.94
N ARG A 231 -17.41 -19.73 -1.77
CA ARG A 231 -17.15 -18.30 -1.65
C ARG A 231 -17.29 -17.63 -3.01
N ARG A 232 -17.93 -16.49 -3.03
CA ARG A 232 -18.00 -15.63 -4.22
C ARG A 232 -17.85 -14.18 -3.81
N GLU A 233 -16.85 -13.53 -4.37
CA GLU A 233 -16.64 -12.10 -4.22
C GLU A 233 -17.27 -11.38 -5.41
N SER A 234 -18.03 -10.32 -5.13
CA SER A 234 -18.61 -9.44 -6.13
C SER A 234 -18.05 -8.02 -5.95
N ALA A 235 -18.38 -7.11 -6.88
CA ALA A 235 -17.97 -5.71 -6.76
C ALA A 235 -18.49 -5.02 -5.48
N ILE A 236 -19.54 -5.56 -4.85
CA ILE A 236 -20.24 -4.89 -3.73
C ILE A 236 -20.11 -5.69 -2.42
N GLN A 237 -20.09 -7.02 -2.49
CA GLN A 237 -20.15 -7.89 -1.31
C GLN A 237 -19.37 -9.19 -1.51
N GLU A 238 -18.99 -9.81 -0.40
CA GLU A 238 -18.48 -11.18 -0.35
C GLU A 238 -19.60 -12.11 0.16
N ILE A 239 -19.91 -13.15 -0.60
CA ILE A 239 -20.91 -14.15 -0.25
C ILE A 239 -20.15 -15.40 0.20
N ILE A 240 -20.41 -15.82 1.45
CA ILE A 240 -19.83 -17.03 2.04
C ILE A 240 -20.95 -18.01 2.32
N VAL A 241 -20.83 -19.22 1.81
CA VAL A 241 -21.77 -20.31 2.05
C VAL A 241 -21.09 -21.32 2.96
N THR A 242 -21.72 -21.60 4.11
CA THR A 242 -21.27 -22.61 5.07
C THR A 242 -22.18 -23.83 5.03
N ARG A 243 -21.62 -25.01 5.30
CA ARG A 243 -22.40 -26.24 5.46
C ARG A 243 -22.69 -26.46 6.94
N ARG A 244 -23.94 -26.43 7.32
CA ARG A 244 -24.38 -26.73 8.69
C ARG A 244 -24.00 -28.16 9.09
N VAL A 245 -23.10 -28.30 10.07
CA VAL A 245 -22.63 -29.61 10.57
C VAL A 245 -23.30 -29.97 11.90
N HIS A 246 -23.76 -28.98 12.68
CA HIS A 246 -24.44 -29.20 13.93
C HIS A 246 -25.95 -28.98 13.74
N PRO A 247 -26.80 -30.01 13.99
CA PRO A 247 -28.21 -29.76 14.22
C PRO A 247 -28.32 -28.92 15.50
N GLY A 248 -29.08 -27.83 15.45
CA GLY A 248 -29.26 -26.84 16.52
C GLY A 248 -29.73 -27.41 17.84
#